data_a54b66aada41ca4db337e4c554906769
#
_entry.id   a54b66aada41ca4db337e4c554906769
#
_cell.length_a   1.000
_cell.length_b   1.000
_cell.length_c   1.000
_cell.angle_alpha   90.00
_cell.angle_beta   90.00
_cell.angle_gamma   90.00
#
_symmetry.space_group_name_H-M   'P 1'
#
loop_
_entity.id
_entity.type
_entity.pdbx_description
1 polymer ?
#
loop_
_entity_poly.entity_id
_entity_poly.type
_entity_poly.pdbx_seq_one_letter_code
_entity_poly.pdbx_strand_id
1 'polypeptide(L)'
;MNSSDTLSLQGHRLLQIGVALFLFSSLEGFAVPHFAVPSLRRSVHTLSAFSGIILLTLGLLWPRLNLGAAASRIAFWLFIYSAFATLAGFVMAAVWGAGNSIIPLAAGTARWTDFQEAAINVVMYSGAPGILISLALILWGLRIVPPQSEGG
;
A
#
# COMPACT_ATOMS: atom_id res chain seq x y z
N MET A 1 4.50 -13.52 -23.48
CA MET A 1 3.45 -13.36 -22.47
C MET A 1 2.62 -12.16 -22.89
N ASN A 2 1.35 -12.35 -23.20
CA ASN A 2 0.47 -11.30 -23.67
C ASN A 2 0.15 -10.32 -22.52
N SER A 3 -0.27 -9.08 -22.86
CA SER A 3 -0.60 -8.07 -21.83
C SER A 3 -1.72 -8.53 -20.91
N SER A 4 -2.71 -9.26 -21.43
CA SER A 4 -3.82 -9.86 -20.66
C SER A 4 -3.34 -10.87 -19.62
N ASP A 5 -2.39 -11.75 -19.98
CA ASP A 5 -1.84 -12.74 -19.05
C ASP A 5 -1.08 -12.06 -17.90
N THR A 6 -0.35 -11.00 -18.23
CA THR A 6 0.39 -10.20 -17.23
C THR A 6 -0.58 -9.54 -16.26
N LEU A 7 -1.65 -8.92 -16.74
CA LEU A 7 -2.66 -8.27 -15.90
C LEU A 7 -3.38 -9.28 -14.99
N SER A 8 -3.72 -10.46 -15.52
CA SER A 8 -4.35 -11.52 -14.75
C SER A 8 -3.46 -12.03 -13.61
N LEU A 9 -2.18 -12.29 -13.90
CA LEU A 9 -1.20 -12.71 -12.88
C LEU A 9 -0.97 -11.66 -11.81
N GLN A 10 -0.87 -10.39 -12.19
CA GLN A 10 -0.72 -9.28 -11.27
C GLN A 10 -1.96 -9.13 -10.39
N GLY A 11 -3.15 -9.22 -10.97
CA GLY A 11 -4.41 -9.20 -10.22
C GLY A 11 -4.46 -10.31 -9.17
N HIS A 12 -4.09 -11.53 -9.55
CA HIS A 12 -4.05 -12.66 -8.61
C HIS A 12 -3.05 -12.43 -7.46
N ARG A 13 -1.87 -11.87 -7.75
CA ARG A 13 -0.89 -11.50 -6.70
C ARG A 13 -1.41 -10.43 -5.75
N LEU A 14 -2.13 -9.42 -6.27
CA LEU A 14 -2.76 -8.40 -5.42
C LEU A 14 -3.80 -9.04 -4.48
N LEU A 15 -4.60 -9.99 -4.96
CA LEU A 15 -5.53 -10.74 -4.12
C LEU A 15 -4.81 -11.50 -3.01
N GLN A 16 -3.73 -12.22 -3.33
CA GLN A 16 -2.95 -12.97 -2.35
C GLN A 16 -2.36 -12.04 -1.28
N ILE A 17 -1.74 -10.92 -1.69
CA ILE A 17 -1.16 -9.94 -0.77
C ILE A 17 -2.27 -9.30 0.08
N GLY A 18 -3.42 -8.98 -0.51
CA GLY A 18 -4.57 -8.42 0.20
C GLY A 18 -5.07 -9.33 1.31
N VAL A 19 -5.25 -10.64 1.02
CA VAL A 19 -5.61 -11.64 2.04
C VAL A 19 -4.54 -11.75 3.11
N ALA A 20 -3.25 -11.76 2.73
CA ALA A 20 -2.15 -11.83 3.68
C ALA A 20 -2.11 -10.63 4.63
N LEU A 21 -2.39 -9.41 4.14
CA LEU A 21 -2.48 -8.22 4.99
C LEU A 21 -3.70 -8.27 5.93
N PHE A 22 -4.81 -8.83 5.48
CA PHE A 22 -5.97 -9.07 6.34
C PHE A 22 -5.66 -10.06 7.46
N LEU A 23 -4.97 -11.15 7.11
CA LEU A 23 -4.52 -12.13 8.09
C LEU A 23 -3.53 -11.50 9.08
N PHE A 24 -2.56 -10.72 8.58
CA PHE A 24 -1.63 -9.96 9.42
C PHE A 24 -2.38 -9.03 10.39
N SER A 25 -3.35 -8.25 9.89
CA SER A 25 -4.18 -7.37 10.72
C SER A 25 -4.92 -8.18 11.82
N SER A 26 -5.45 -9.34 11.49
CA SER A 26 -6.15 -10.19 12.46
C SER A 26 -5.21 -10.76 13.52
N LEU A 27 -4.00 -11.17 13.13
CA LEU A 27 -3.00 -11.72 14.05
C LEU A 27 -2.33 -10.67 14.93
N GLU A 28 -2.13 -9.46 14.41
CA GLU A 28 -1.55 -8.34 15.15
C GLU A 28 -2.36 -8.01 16.41
N GLY A 29 -3.67 -8.22 16.38
CA GLY A 29 -4.53 -8.08 17.55
C GLY A 29 -4.08 -8.91 18.76
N PHE A 30 -3.42 -10.03 18.54
CA PHE A 30 -2.87 -10.90 19.58
C PHE A 30 -1.45 -10.50 20.04
N ALA A 31 -0.68 -9.81 19.19
CA ALA A 31 0.70 -9.39 19.48
C ALA A 31 0.84 -8.11 20.33
N VAL A 32 -0.25 -7.64 20.86
CA VAL A 32 -0.57 -6.37 21.47
C VAL A 32 0.31 -5.84 22.61
N PRO A 33 0.89 -6.62 23.49
CA PRO A 33 1.51 -6.09 24.71
C PRO A 33 2.85 -5.37 24.50
N HIS A 34 3.42 -5.39 23.29
CA HIS A 34 4.84 -5.05 23.05
C HIS A 34 5.07 -3.71 22.33
N PHE A 35 4.03 -2.92 22.07
CA PHE A 35 4.21 -1.63 21.40
C PHE A 35 4.39 -0.48 22.39
N ALA A 36 5.36 0.39 22.12
CA ALA A 36 5.66 1.55 22.97
C ALA A 36 4.51 2.57 23.02
N VAL A 37 3.70 2.66 21.94
CA VAL A 37 2.58 3.61 21.83
C VAL A 37 1.28 2.90 21.46
N PRO A 38 0.35 2.71 22.42
CA PRO A 38 -0.90 1.99 22.19
C PRO A 38 -1.84 2.64 21.16
N SER A 39 -1.79 3.95 20.98
CA SER A 39 -2.61 4.69 20.00
C SER A 39 -2.21 4.37 18.57
N LEU A 40 -0.90 4.28 18.28
CA LEU A 40 -0.37 3.94 16.96
C LEU A 40 -0.67 2.50 16.56
N ARG A 41 -0.81 1.61 17.53
CA ARG A 41 -1.21 0.23 17.27
C ARG A 41 -2.57 0.14 16.57
N ARG A 42 -3.58 0.90 17.02
CA ARG A 42 -4.87 0.96 16.32
C ARG A 42 -4.70 1.44 14.89
N SER A 43 -3.79 2.38 14.67
CA SER A 43 -3.49 2.87 13.33
C SER A 43 -2.86 1.79 12.45
N VAL A 44 -1.92 1.00 12.96
CA VAL A 44 -1.30 -0.13 12.22
C VAL A 44 -2.37 -1.17 11.85
N HIS A 45 -3.22 -1.56 12.80
CA HIS A 45 -4.31 -2.50 12.58
C HIS A 45 -5.28 -2.00 11.49
N THR A 46 -5.76 -0.78 11.62
CA THR A 46 -6.69 -0.20 10.66
C THR A 46 -6.04 -0.03 9.28
N LEU A 47 -4.78 0.41 9.25
CA LEU A 47 -4.05 0.62 8.00
C LEU A 47 -3.79 -0.69 7.26
N SER A 48 -3.39 -1.75 7.97
CA SER A 48 -3.16 -3.06 7.36
C SER A 48 -4.45 -3.68 6.83
N ALA A 49 -5.56 -3.60 7.60
CA ALA A 49 -6.87 -4.04 7.13
C ALA A 49 -7.34 -3.24 5.91
N PHE A 50 -7.24 -1.91 5.96
CA PHE A 50 -7.64 -1.03 4.86
C PHE A 50 -6.80 -1.26 3.60
N SER A 51 -5.48 -1.39 3.74
CA SER A 51 -4.59 -1.74 2.64
C SER A 51 -4.94 -3.11 2.04
N GLY A 52 -5.29 -4.08 2.89
CA GLY A 52 -5.79 -5.38 2.45
C GLY A 52 -7.04 -5.27 1.58
N ILE A 53 -8.05 -4.48 2.01
CA ILE A 53 -9.27 -4.24 1.23
C ILE A 53 -8.96 -3.59 -0.12
N ILE A 54 -8.11 -2.56 -0.13
CA ILE A 54 -7.74 -1.87 -1.37
C ILE A 54 -7.05 -2.84 -2.33
N LEU A 55 -6.09 -3.65 -1.84
CA LEU A 55 -5.39 -4.63 -2.67
C LEU A 55 -6.33 -5.71 -3.22
N LEU A 56 -7.29 -6.18 -2.43
CA LEU A 56 -8.34 -7.10 -2.89
C LEU A 56 -9.18 -6.46 -4.00
N THR A 57 -9.65 -5.24 -3.79
CA THR A 57 -10.46 -4.50 -4.76
C THR A 57 -9.69 -4.28 -6.06
N LEU A 58 -8.43 -3.82 -5.95
CA LEU A 58 -7.58 -3.63 -7.12
C LEU A 58 -7.25 -4.96 -7.81
N GLY A 59 -7.04 -6.03 -7.06
CA GLY A 59 -6.82 -7.37 -7.62
C GLY A 59 -7.97 -7.84 -8.51
N LEU A 60 -9.21 -7.57 -8.10
CA LEU A 60 -10.41 -7.87 -8.91
C LEU A 60 -10.55 -6.96 -10.13
N LEU A 61 -10.13 -5.70 -10.02
CA LEU A 61 -10.20 -4.72 -11.11
C LEU A 61 -9.04 -4.85 -12.09
N TRP A 62 -7.89 -5.35 -11.65
CA TRP A 62 -6.62 -5.34 -12.40
C TRP A 62 -6.71 -5.96 -13.80
N PRO A 63 -7.38 -7.12 -13.99
CA PRO A 63 -7.55 -7.71 -15.32
C PRO A 63 -8.38 -6.88 -16.29
N ARG A 64 -9.18 -5.93 -15.76
CA ARG A 64 -10.04 -5.04 -16.55
C ARG A 64 -9.37 -3.73 -16.95
N LEU A 65 -8.14 -3.50 -16.49
CA LEU A 65 -7.40 -2.29 -16.82
C LEU A 65 -6.91 -2.35 -18.26
N ASN A 66 -7.13 -1.29 -19.01
CA ASN A 66 -6.59 -1.14 -20.35
C ASN A 66 -5.19 -0.50 -20.27
N LEU A 67 -4.24 -1.28 -19.79
CA LEU A 67 -2.84 -0.88 -19.64
C LEU A 67 -1.92 -1.80 -20.44
N GLY A 68 -0.94 -1.21 -21.11
CA GLY A 68 0.16 -1.97 -21.71
C GLY A 68 1.02 -2.62 -20.62
N ALA A 69 1.77 -3.68 -21.00
CA ALA A 69 2.56 -4.49 -20.07
C ALA A 69 3.57 -3.68 -19.23
N ALA A 70 4.18 -2.64 -19.79
CA ALA A 70 5.12 -1.78 -19.06
C ALA A 70 4.39 -0.92 -18.01
N ALA A 71 3.31 -0.24 -18.41
CA ALA A 71 2.55 0.63 -17.53
C ALA A 71 1.90 -0.17 -16.37
N SER A 72 1.35 -1.35 -16.63
CA SER A 72 0.78 -2.21 -15.61
C SER A 72 1.84 -2.69 -14.60
N ARG A 73 3.06 -3.01 -15.06
CA ARG A 73 4.17 -3.43 -14.20
C ARG A 73 4.63 -2.28 -13.29
N ILE A 74 4.75 -1.08 -13.85
CA ILE A 74 5.12 0.12 -13.08
C ILE A 74 4.04 0.42 -12.03
N ALA A 75 2.78 0.47 -12.42
CA ALA A 75 1.67 0.72 -11.51
C ALA A 75 1.61 -0.33 -10.39
N PHE A 76 1.78 -1.61 -10.72
CA PHE A 76 1.76 -2.71 -9.76
C PHE A 76 2.85 -2.57 -8.70
N TRP A 77 4.11 -2.40 -9.11
CA TRP A 77 5.22 -2.35 -8.17
C TRP A 77 5.24 -1.06 -7.34
N LEU A 78 4.91 0.07 -7.95
CA LEU A 78 4.81 1.34 -7.22
C LEU A 78 3.69 1.29 -6.19
N PHE A 79 2.54 0.67 -6.52
CA PHE A 79 1.44 0.53 -5.58
C PHE A 79 1.82 -0.33 -4.38
N ILE A 80 2.39 -1.52 -4.64
CA ILE A 80 2.83 -2.43 -3.58
C ILE A 80 3.90 -1.77 -2.72
N TYR A 81 4.93 -1.18 -3.33
CA TYR A 81 5.99 -0.48 -2.61
C TYR A 81 5.42 0.59 -1.68
N SER A 82 4.53 1.45 -2.20
CA SER A 82 3.95 2.55 -1.42
C SER A 82 3.09 2.04 -0.25
N ALA A 83 2.30 1.01 -0.48
CA ALA A 83 1.47 0.40 0.57
C ALA A 83 2.34 -0.17 1.71
N PHE A 84 3.39 -0.90 1.35
CA PHE A 84 4.30 -1.48 2.35
C PHE A 84 5.20 -0.43 3.02
N ALA A 85 5.67 0.58 2.29
CA ALA A 85 6.45 1.68 2.87
C ALA A 85 5.62 2.45 3.92
N THR A 86 4.36 2.75 3.62
CA THR A 86 3.46 3.40 4.57
C THR A 86 3.22 2.52 5.80
N LEU A 87 2.91 1.24 5.61
CA LEU A 87 2.69 0.31 6.71
C LEU A 87 3.96 0.15 7.57
N ALA A 88 5.13 0.00 6.94
CA ALA A 88 6.41 -0.10 7.64
C ALA A 88 6.70 1.16 8.48
N GLY A 89 6.46 2.36 7.93
CA GLY A 89 6.61 3.61 8.68
C GLY A 89 5.73 3.66 9.92
N PHE A 90 4.46 3.24 9.83
CA PHE A 90 3.58 3.17 11.00
C PHE A 90 4.00 2.10 12.01
N VAL A 91 4.48 0.95 11.56
CA VAL A 91 5.01 -0.10 12.45
C VAL A 91 6.27 0.38 13.17
N MET A 92 7.20 1.01 12.44
CA MET A 92 8.41 1.61 13.03
C MET A 92 8.05 2.67 14.08
N ALA A 93 7.10 3.55 13.75
CA ALA A 93 6.62 4.58 14.66
C ALA A 93 5.98 3.95 15.93
N ALA A 94 5.17 2.90 15.77
CA ALA A 94 4.53 2.22 16.89
C ALA A 94 5.53 1.48 17.80
N VAL A 95 6.55 0.86 17.22
CA VAL A 95 7.59 0.11 17.96
C VAL A 95 8.56 1.05 18.67
N TRP A 96 9.00 2.10 17.99
CA TRP A 96 9.99 3.04 18.54
C TRP A 96 9.37 4.17 19.37
N GLY A 97 8.07 4.42 19.21
CA GLY A 97 7.42 5.59 19.80
C GLY A 97 7.83 6.91 19.17
N ALA A 98 8.35 6.86 17.92
CA ALA A 98 8.87 7.98 17.14
C ALA A 98 7.92 8.34 15.98
N GLY A 99 8.24 9.39 15.19
CA GLY A 99 7.46 9.77 14.01
C GLY A 99 6.56 10.98 14.23
N ASN A 100 6.85 11.82 15.22
CA ASN A 100 6.05 13.01 15.55
C ASN A 100 5.94 14.03 14.44
N SER A 101 6.95 14.11 13.59
CA SER A 101 6.97 15.06 12.48
C SER A 101 5.91 14.75 11.41
N ILE A 102 5.55 13.47 11.25
CA ILE A 102 4.56 13.02 10.26
C ILE A 102 3.27 12.55 10.92
N ILE A 103 3.38 11.95 12.11
CA ILE A 103 2.25 11.38 12.83
C ILE A 103 2.15 12.08 14.21
N PRO A 104 1.53 13.25 14.31
CA PRO A 104 1.44 14.00 15.57
C PRO A 104 0.78 13.23 16.71
N LEU A 105 -0.06 12.23 16.39
CA LEU A 105 -0.69 11.33 17.37
C LEU A 105 0.30 10.37 18.04
N ALA A 106 1.51 10.22 17.47
CA ALA A 106 2.61 9.49 18.08
C ALA A 106 3.29 10.28 19.18
N ALA A 107 2.98 11.57 19.33
CA ALA A 107 3.50 12.49 20.33
C ALA A 107 3.22 11.99 21.75
N GLY A 108 3.90 10.94 22.13
CA GLY A 108 3.98 10.50 23.51
C GLY A 108 5.13 11.20 24.24
N THR A 109 5.29 10.88 25.52
CA THR A 109 6.41 11.30 26.36
C THR A 109 7.71 10.57 26.05
N ALA A 110 7.70 9.65 25.07
CA ALA A 110 8.88 8.87 24.69
C ALA A 110 9.94 9.76 24.02
N ARG A 111 11.19 9.62 24.45
CA ARG A 111 12.33 10.26 23.80
C ARG A 111 12.85 9.35 22.70
N TRP A 112 12.87 9.85 21.47
CA TRP A 112 13.41 9.19 20.29
C TRP A 112 14.69 9.86 19.82
N THR A 113 15.42 9.15 18.98
CA THR A 113 16.65 9.68 18.37
C THR A 113 16.34 10.34 17.03
N ASP A 114 17.15 11.33 16.64
CA ASP A 114 17.05 11.97 15.30
C ASP A 114 17.13 10.94 14.17
N PHE A 115 17.90 9.88 14.38
CA PHE A 115 17.99 8.76 13.43
C PHE A 115 16.64 8.05 13.25
N GLN A 116 15.89 7.76 14.32
CA GLN A 116 14.59 7.11 14.25
C GLN A 116 13.56 7.95 13.51
N GLU A 117 13.52 9.26 13.80
CA GLU A 117 12.68 10.21 13.08
C GLU A 117 13.04 10.27 11.60
N ALA A 118 14.34 10.41 11.28
CA ALA A 118 14.80 10.45 9.90
C ALA A 118 14.45 9.16 9.14
N ALA A 119 14.63 8.00 9.76
CA ALA A 119 14.32 6.71 9.13
C ALA A 119 12.82 6.58 8.79
N ILE A 120 11.93 6.95 9.72
CA ILE A 120 10.48 6.94 9.49
C ILE A 120 10.11 7.91 8.36
N ASN A 121 10.66 9.13 8.40
CA ASN A 121 10.43 10.15 7.39
C ASN A 121 10.84 9.65 5.99
N VAL A 122 12.05 9.11 5.86
CA VAL A 122 12.54 8.58 4.58
C VAL A 122 11.64 7.46 4.05
N VAL A 123 11.27 6.50 4.90
CA VAL A 123 10.42 5.39 4.48
C VAL A 123 9.04 5.88 4.04
N MET A 124 8.39 6.75 4.79
CA MET A 124 7.05 7.24 4.46
C MET A 124 7.04 8.15 3.23
N TYR A 125 7.97 9.12 3.16
CA TYR A 125 8.03 10.02 2.02
C TYR A 125 8.47 9.33 0.71
N SER A 126 9.27 8.26 0.79
CA SER A 126 9.64 7.49 -0.40
C SER A 126 8.44 6.82 -1.08
N GLY A 127 7.41 6.46 -0.32
CA GLY A 127 6.19 5.86 -0.84
C GLY A 127 5.24 6.87 -1.51
N ALA A 128 5.25 8.13 -1.09
CA ALA A 128 4.28 9.13 -1.53
C ALA A 128 4.22 9.36 -3.06
N PRO A 129 5.34 9.57 -3.78
CA PRO A 129 5.27 9.72 -5.22
C PRO A 129 4.82 8.44 -5.93
N GLY A 130 5.18 7.28 -5.39
CA GLY A 130 4.81 5.98 -5.97
C GLY A 130 3.31 5.74 -5.99
N ILE A 131 2.60 6.07 -4.90
CA ILE A 131 1.15 5.90 -4.85
C ILE A 131 0.45 6.83 -5.83
N LEU A 132 0.89 8.09 -5.96
CA LEU A 132 0.30 9.05 -6.89
C LEU A 132 0.46 8.60 -8.34
N ILE A 133 1.67 8.18 -8.74
CA ILE A 133 1.94 7.69 -10.09
C ILE A 133 1.12 6.42 -10.36
N SER A 134 1.08 5.50 -9.41
CA SER A 134 0.31 4.26 -9.56
C SER A 134 -1.18 4.53 -9.73
N LEU A 135 -1.78 5.38 -8.90
CA LEU A 135 -3.20 5.74 -9.01
C LEU A 135 -3.51 6.46 -10.31
N ALA A 136 -2.62 7.35 -10.79
CA ALA A 136 -2.78 8.00 -12.08
C ALA A 136 -2.78 6.98 -13.24
N LEU A 137 -1.88 5.99 -13.21
CA LEU A 137 -1.84 4.92 -14.20
C LEU A 137 -3.09 4.03 -14.13
N ILE A 138 -3.56 3.69 -12.92
CA ILE A 138 -4.80 2.91 -12.74
C ILE A 138 -6.00 3.69 -13.30
N LEU A 139 -6.12 4.98 -12.97
CA LEU A 139 -7.17 5.85 -13.50
C LEU A 139 -7.13 5.90 -15.03
N TRP A 140 -5.93 6.02 -15.60
CA TRP A 140 -5.73 5.97 -17.05
C TRP A 140 -6.17 4.63 -17.64
N GLY A 141 -5.89 3.52 -16.95
CA GLY A 141 -6.26 2.17 -17.37
C GLY A 141 -7.77 1.88 -17.29
N LEU A 142 -8.52 2.63 -16.48
CA LEU A 142 -9.98 2.50 -16.35
C LEU A 142 -10.76 3.24 -17.44
N ARG A 143 -10.09 3.95 -18.34
CA ARG A 143 -10.77 4.65 -19.45
C ARG A 143 -11.52 3.66 -20.34
N ILE A 144 -12.71 4.06 -20.77
CA ILE A 144 -13.49 3.33 -21.75
C ILE A 144 -12.83 3.52 -23.13
N VAL A 145 -12.42 2.44 -23.76
CA VAL A 145 -12.02 2.44 -25.18
C VAL A 145 -13.27 2.16 -25.99
N PRO A 146 -13.72 3.10 -26.83
CA PRO A 146 -14.84 2.82 -27.73
C PRO A 146 -14.52 1.61 -28.61
N PRO A 147 -15.50 0.74 -28.92
CA PRO A 147 -15.29 -0.33 -29.87
C PRO A 147 -14.83 0.28 -31.19
N GLN A 148 -13.72 -0.23 -31.74
CA GLN A 148 -13.30 0.19 -33.08
C GLN A 148 -14.44 -0.19 -34.02
N SER A 149 -15.02 0.79 -34.73
CA SER A 149 -15.92 0.54 -35.82
C SER A 149 -15.12 -0.28 -36.83
N GLU A 150 -15.47 -1.57 -36.98
CA GLU A 150 -14.95 -2.37 -38.06
C GLU A 150 -15.36 -1.63 -39.34
N GLY A 151 -14.36 -0.99 -39.95
CA GLY A 151 -14.53 -0.31 -41.25
C GLY A 151 -14.95 -1.34 -42.27
N GLY A 152 -16.18 -1.15 -42.78
CA GLY A 152 -16.73 -1.94 -43.87
C GLY A 152 -15.98 -1.72 -45.19
#